data_6edf3c6aa26309d38068f6e46aeec653
#
_entry.id   6edf3c6aa26309d38068f6e46aeec653
#
_cell.length_a   1.000
_cell.length_b   1.000
_cell.length_c   1.000
_cell.angle_alpha   90.00
_cell.angle_beta   90.00
_cell.angle_gamma   90.00
#
_symmetry.space_group_name_H-M   'P 1'
#
loop_
_entity.id
_entity.type
_entity.pdbx_description
1 polymer ?
#
loop_
_entity_poly.entity_id
_entity_poly.type
_entity_poly.pdbx_seq_one_letter_code
_entity_poly.pdbx_strand_id
1 'polypeptide(L)'
;NCAYFCKGLTFNKYTGARGKSGSNDANPEYIAKLRNILDAKEISYQTSELGKVDEGGGGTIAYILANYGMEVIDSGIAVQNMHAPYEVTSKVDIYEARRAYEAFLLEMK
;
A
#
# COMPACT_ATOMS: atom_id res chain seq x y z
N ASN A 1 5.28 -11.27 6.52
CA ASN A 1 5.26 -9.91 5.94
C ASN A 1 4.46 -9.81 4.64
N CYS A 2 3.88 -10.90 4.17
CA CYS A 2 3.06 -10.87 2.96
C CYS A 2 1.64 -10.38 3.24
N ALA A 3 0.98 -9.88 2.21
CA ALA A 3 -0.43 -9.55 2.26
C ALA A 3 -1.28 -10.82 2.16
N TYR A 4 -2.40 -10.83 2.85
CA TYR A 4 -3.34 -11.96 2.84
C TYR A 4 -4.64 -11.58 2.14
N PHE A 5 -5.25 -12.56 1.47
CA PHE A 5 -6.57 -12.38 0.89
C PHE A 5 -7.62 -12.09 1.96
N CYS A 6 -8.62 -11.31 1.59
CA CYS A 6 -9.78 -10.97 2.42
C CYS A 6 -9.43 -10.17 3.68
N LYS A 7 -8.31 -9.45 3.63
CA LYS A 7 -7.91 -8.54 4.72
C LYS A 7 -8.00 -7.06 4.31
N GLY A 8 -8.52 -6.80 3.13
CA GLY A 8 -8.78 -5.44 2.66
C GLY A 8 -7.62 -4.80 1.93
N LEU A 9 -7.58 -3.47 1.97
CA LEU A 9 -6.51 -2.69 1.35
C LEU A 9 -5.18 -2.99 2.03
N THR A 10 -4.12 -3.07 1.25
CA THR A 10 -2.77 -3.31 1.77
C THR A 10 -1.96 -2.03 1.67
N PHE A 11 -1.34 -1.63 2.77
CA PHE A 11 -0.36 -0.55 2.78
C PHE A 11 1.05 -1.11 2.85
N ASN A 12 1.92 -0.58 2.02
CA ASN A 12 3.34 -0.87 2.08
C ASN A 12 4.06 0.37 2.57
N LYS A 13 4.39 0.39 3.85
CA LYS A 13 5.05 1.53 4.47
C LYS A 13 6.38 1.82 3.80
N TYR A 14 7.16 0.77 3.55
CA TYR A 14 8.45 0.87 2.91
C TYR A 14 8.41 0.22 1.54
N THR A 15 8.87 0.93 0.53
CA THR A 15 9.10 0.38 -0.80
C THR A 15 10.50 0.75 -1.25
N GLY A 16 11.17 -0.17 -1.91
CA GLY A 16 12.52 0.05 -2.39
C GLY A 16 13.08 -1.21 -3.00
N ALA A 17 14.09 -1.05 -3.84
CA ALA A 17 14.75 -2.16 -4.49
C ALA A 17 16.24 -2.13 -4.13
N ARG A 18 16.78 -3.29 -3.80
CA ARG A 18 18.22 -3.52 -3.61
C ARG A 18 18.92 -2.40 -2.83
N GLY A 19 18.78 -2.41 -1.54
CA GLY A 19 19.55 -1.51 -0.70
C GLY A 19 19.22 -0.03 -0.88
N LYS A 20 17.94 0.31 -0.93
CA LYS A 20 17.46 1.71 -0.82
C LYS A 20 17.52 2.55 -2.11
N SER A 21 17.88 1.97 -3.24
CA SER A 21 17.76 2.68 -4.50
C SER A 21 16.29 2.84 -4.86
N GLY A 22 15.85 4.07 -5.14
CA GLY A 22 14.46 4.34 -5.48
C GLY A 22 13.49 3.92 -4.39
N SER A 23 13.80 4.27 -3.14
CA SER A 23 12.99 3.87 -1.99
C SER A 23 12.09 4.99 -1.50
N ASN A 24 11.00 4.60 -0.83
CA ASN A 24 10.14 5.49 -0.06
C ASN A 24 9.79 4.81 1.25
N ASP A 25 9.88 5.57 2.34
CA ASP A 25 9.44 5.14 3.67
C ASP A 25 8.37 6.11 4.12
N ALA A 26 7.12 5.65 4.16
CA ALA A 26 6.00 6.52 4.45
C ALA A 26 6.07 7.07 5.87
N ASN A 27 5.77 8.36 6.00
CA ASN A 27 5.81 9.10 7.24
C ASN A 27 4.77 8.55 8.24
N PRO A 28 5.15 8.29 9.51
CA PRO A 28 4.21 7.76 10.51
C PRO A 28 2.99 8.65 10.76
N GLU A 29 3.15 9.94 10.73
CA GLU A 29 2.03 10.87 10.93
C GLU A 29 1.02 10.78 9.78
N TYR A 30 1.51 10.61 8.57
CA TYR A 30 0.65 10.38 7.40
C TYR A 30 -0.10 9.06 7.53
N ILE A 31 0.59 8.00 7.93
CA ILE A 31 -0.02 6.69 8.17
C ILE A 31 -1.10 6.79 9.25
N ALA A 32 -0.84 7.54 10.33
CA ALA A 32 -1.83 7.74 11.38
C ALA A 32 -3.10 8.41 10.86
N LYS A 33 -2.96 9.41 10.00
CA LYS A 33 -4.12 10.06 9.36
C LYS A 33 -4.92 9.08 8.51
N LEU A 34 -4.22 8.28 7.70
CA LEU A 34 -4.88 7.27 6.86
C LEU A 34 -5.63 6.24 7.70
N ARG A 35 -5.00 5.75 8.76
CA ARG A 35 -5.63 4.79 9.66
C ARG A 35 -6.88 5.37 10.31
N ASN A 36 -6.81 6.60 10.76
CA ASN A 36 -7.96 7.27 11.37
C ASN A 36 -9.14 7.37 10.39
N ILE A 37 -8.87 7.71 9.14
CA ILE A 37 -9.91 7.79 8.11
C ILE A 37 -10.56 6.42 7.89
N LEU A 38 -9.75 5.38 7.73
CA LEU A 38 -10.24 4.05 7.44
C LEU A 38 -10.97 3.43 8.64
N ASP A 39 -10.45 3.63 9.84
CA ASP A 39 -11.08 3.11 11.07
C ASP A 39 -12.43 3.78 11.32
N ALA A 40 -12.54 5.08 11.07
CA ALA A 40 -13.79 5.81 11.25
C ALA A 40 -14.91 5.30 10.32
N LYS A 41 -14.55 4.79 9.15
CA LYS A 41 -15.51 4.25 8.17
C LYS A 41 -15.59 2.73 8.20
N GLU A 42 -14.94 2.09 9.17
CA GLU A 42 -14.91 0.63 9.32
C GLU A 42 -14.44 -0.09 8.05
N ILE A 43 -13.40 0.45 7.42
CA ILE A 43 -12.79 -0.13 6.22
C ILE A 43 -11.63 -1.02 6.64
N SER A 44 -11.60 -2.25 6.13
CA SER A 44 -10.54 -3.21 6.44
C SER A 44 -9.26 -2.86 5.67
N TYR A 45 -8.12 -2.93 6.37
CA TYR A 45 -6.80 -2.75 5.77
C TYR A 45 -5.77 -3.59 6.51
N GLN A 46 -4.64 -3.77 5.86
CA GLN A 46 -3.49 -4.50 6.42
C GLN A 46 -2.21 -3.82 5.98
N THR A 47 -1.12 -4.16 6.64
CA THR A 47 0.22 -3.71 6.25
C THR A 47 1.05 -4.90 5.80
N SER A 48 1.90 -4.68 4.80
CA SER A 48 2.81 -5.72 4.32
C SER A 48 4.08 -5.11 3.75
N GLU A 49 5.02 -5.98 3.41
CA GLU A 49 6.23 -5.60 2.73
C GLU A 49 6.24 -6.21 1.33
N LEU A 50 6.86 -5.51 0.38
CA LEU A 50 7.01 -5.99 -0.99
C LEU A 50 8.34 -6.74 -1.12
N GLY A 51 8.39 -7.92 -0.55
CA GLY A 51 9.58 -8.75 -0.57
C GLY A 51 10.55 -8.41 0.56
N LYS A 52 11.76 -8.92 0.46
CA LYS A 52 12.79 -8.67 1.48
C LYS A 52 13.40 -7.29 1.30
N VAL A 53 13.41 -6.54 2.37
CA VAL A 53 14.14 -5.26 2.43
C VAL A 53 15.63 -5.57 2.21
N ASP A 54 16.28 -4.77 1.41
CA ASP A 54 17.70 -4.86 1.04
C ASP A 54 18.06 -5.98 0.03
N GLU A 55 17.29 -7.06 -0.06
CA GLU A 55 17.61 -8.17 -0.95
C GLU A 55 16.70 -8.24 -2.18
N GLY A 56 15.43 -7.93 -2.00
CA GLY A 56 14.41 -8.15 -3.00
C GLY A 56 13.96 -6.91 -3.72
N GLY A 57 13.28 -7.12 -4.82
CA GLY A 57 12.57 -6.06 -5.53
C GLY A 57 11.28 -5.74 -4.81
N GLY A 58 11.02 -4.51 -4.61
CA GLY A 58 9.82 -3.95 -4.04
C GLY A 58 9.74 -2.50 -4.43
N GLY A 59 10.41 -2.16 -5.52
CA GLY A 59 10.42 -0.80 -6.04
C GLY A 59 9.09 -0.46 -6.70
N THR A 60 8.59 0.73 -6.40
CA THR A 60 7.37 1.27 -7.00
C THR A 60 7.65 2.69 -7.48
N ILE A 61 6.65 3.36 -8.01
CA ILE A 61 6.78 4.76 -8.41
C ILE A 61 6.69 5.73 -7.23
N ALA A 62 6.46 5.22 -6.02
CA ALA A 62 6.26 6.07 -4.83
C ALA A 62 7.42 7.04 -4.61
N TYR A 63 8.67 6.58 -4.78
CA TYR A 63 9.83 7.43 -4.55
C TYR A 63 9.88 8.63 -5.50
N ILE A 64 9.35 8.50 -6.69
CA ILE A 64 9.34 9.58 -7.69
C ILE A 64 8.55 10.76 -7.16
N LEU A 65 7.35 10.50 -6.63
CA LEU A 65 6.51 11.54 -6.05
C LEU A 65 7.09 12.05 -4.73
N ALA A 66 7.67 11.17 -3.93
CA ALA A 66 8.28 11.55 -2.66
C ALA A 66 9.44 12.54 -2.84
N ASN A 67 10.16 12.47 -3.96
CA ASN A 67 11.25 13.40 -4.26
C ASN A 67 10.76 14.85 -4.43
N TYR A 68 9.48 15.06 -4.64
CA TYR A 68 8.89 16.40 -4.71
C TYR A 68 8.40 16.90 -3.35
N GLY A 69 8.71 16.18 -2.26
CA GLY A 69 8.29 16.56 -0.93
C GLY A 69 6.85 16.16 -0.59
N MET A 70 6.25 15.30 -1.39
CA MET A 70 4.88 14.83 -1.15
C MET A 70 4.86 13.72 -0.11
N GLU A 71 3.77 13.64 0.66
CA GLU A 71 3.50 12.52 1.54
C GLU A 71 2.98 11.35 0.68
N VAL A 72 3.72 10.26 0.64
CA VAL A 72 3.42 9.14 -0.26
C VAL A 72 3.46 7.83 0.48
N ILE A 73 2.48 6.98 0.23
CA ILE A 73 2.49 5.58 0.65
C ILE A 73 2.02 4.72 -0.53
N ASP A 74 2.59 3.55 -0.66
CA ASP A 74 2.16 2.60 -1.67
C ASP A 74 1.01 1.76 -1.12
N SER A 75 -0.01 1.53 -1.93
CA SER A 75 -1.16 0.75 -1.51
C SER A 75 -1.74 -0.06 -2.67
N GLY A 76 -2.37 -1.16 -2.33
CA GLY A 76 -2.99 -2.03 -3.32
C GLY A 76 -3.79 -3.13 -2.66
N ILE A 77 -3.90 -4.25 -3.33
CA ILE A 77 -4.59 -5.44 -2.80
C ILE A 77 -3.70 -6.67 -2.95
N ALA A 78 -3.94 -7.67 -2.10
CA ALA A 78 -3.20 -8.92 -2.18
C ALA A 78 -3.50 -9.64 -3.48
N VAL A 79 -2.47 -10.12 -4.16
CA VAL A 79 -2.61 -10.90 -5.39
C VAL A 79 -1.70 -12.13 -5.33
N GLN A 80 -2.10 -13.17 -6.04
CA GLN A 80 -1.25 -14.32 -6.33
C GLN A 80 -0.75 -14.22 -7.76
N ASN A 81 0.46 -14.70 -7.98
CA ASN A 81 1.08 -14.77 -9.31
C ASN A 81 1.29 -13.40 -9.95
N MET A 82 1.73 -12.42 -9.15
CA MET A 82 2.02 -11.08 -9.65
C MET A 82 2.98 -11.15 -10.84
N HIS A 83 2.66 -10.40 -11.89
CA HIS A 83 3.40 -10.35 -13.16
C HIS A 83 3.30 -11.62 -14.02
N ALA A 84 2.48 -12.58 -13.64
CA ALA A 84 2.20 -13.75 -14.46
C ALA A 84 1.06 -13.47 -15.44
N PRO A 85 0.88 -14.31 -16.47
CA PRO A 85 -0.27 -14.16 -17.40
C PRO A 85 -1.63 -14.24 -16.71
N TYR A 86 -1.70 -14.97 -15.60
CA TYR A 86 -2.92 -15.09 -14.81
C TYR A 86 -2.61 -14.72 -13.37
N GLU A 87 -3.24 -13.67 -12.91
CA GLU A 87 -3.16 -13.23 -11.52
C GLU A 87 -4.51 -13.44 -10.84
N VAL A 88 -4.48 -13.74 -9.55
CA VAL A 88 -5.68 -14.03 -8.77
C VAL A 88 -5.76 -13.04 -7.61
N THR A 89 -6.93 -12.46 -7.40
CA THR A 89 -7.18 -11.61 -6.25
C THR A 89 -8.60 -11.82 -5.72
N SER A 90 -8.87 -11.28 -4.54
CA SER A 90 -10.19 -11.37 -3.89
C SER A 90 -11.07 -10.19 -4.32
N LYS A 91 -12.30 -10.48 -4.73
CA LYS A 91 -13.28 -9.43 -5.04
C LYS A 91 -13.63 -8.59 -3.82
N VAL A 92 -13.59 -9.19 -2.64
CA VAL A 92 -13.82 -8.47 -1.37
C VAL A 92 -12.76 -7.41 -1.18
N ASP A 93 -11.50 -7.73 -1.46
CA ASP A 93 -10.40 -6.77 -1.32
C ASP A 93 -10.52 -5.64 -2.33
N ILE A 94 -10.96 -5.93 -3.55
CA ILE A 94 -11.22 -4.90 -4.55
C ILE A 94 -12.31 -3.94 -4.05
N TYR A 95 -13.37 -4.46 -3.48
CA TYR A 95 -14.45 -3.66 -2.92
C TYR A 95 -13.96 -2.76 -1.78
N GLU A 96 -13.18 -3.33 -0.86
CA GLU A 96 -12.62 -2.57 0.26
C GLU A 96 -11.62 -1.51 -0.21
N ALA A 97 -10.82 -1.81 -1.23
CA ALA A 97 -9.90 -0.83 -1.82
C ALA A 97 -10.68 0.35 -2.44
N ARG A 98 -11.77 0.08 -3.13
CA ARG A 98 -12.62 1.15 -3.65
C ARG A 98 -13.14 2.04 -2.53
N ARG A 99 -13.64 1.45 -1.46
CA ARG A 99 -14.13 2.20 -0.29
C ARG A 99 -13.01 3.05 0.32
N ALA A 100 -11.81 2.46 0.43
CA ALA A 100 -10.67 3.16 1.00
C ALA A 100 -10.23 4.36 0.15
N TYR A 101 -10.16 4.18 -1.14
CA TYR A 101 -9.78 5.29 -2.05
C TYR A 101 -10.82 6.39 -2.05
N GLU A 102 -12.10 6.04 -2.04
CA GLU A 102 -13.18 7.02 -1.93
C GLU A 102 -13.08 7.80 -0.62
N ALA A 103 -12.89 7.11 0.50
CA ALA A 103 -12.73 7.74 1.81
C ALA A 103 -11.51 8.67 1.83
N PHE A 104 -10.41 8.24 1.25
CA PHE A 104 -9.20 9.07 1.15
C PHE A 104 -9.48 10.37 0.40
N LEU A 105 -10.13 10.28 -0.76
CA LEU A 105 -10.42 11.47 -1.58
C LEU A 105 -11.37 12.43 -0.88
N LEU A 106 -12.31 11.93 -0.09
CA LEU A 106 -13.30 12.77 0.59
C LEU A 106 -12.77 13.37 1.89
N GLU A 107 -11.95 12.66 2.64
CA GLU A 107 -11.59 13.02 4.02
C GLU A 107 -10.17 13.56 4.18
N MET A 108 -9.27 13.25 3.26
CA MET A 108 -7.89 13.72 3.37
C MET A 108 -7.80 15.17 2.91
N LYS A 109 -7.32 16.01 3.82
CA LYS A 109 -7.14 17.45 3.58
C LYS A 109 -5.75 17.90 3.95
#